data_e89ba6c0ddaec2391dca0c1ee8084162
#
_entry.id   e89ba6c0ddaec2391dca0c1ee8084162
#
_cell.length_a   1.000
_cell.length_b   1.000
_cell.length_c   1.000
_cell.angle_alpha   90.00
_cell.angle_beta   90.00
_cell.angle_gamma   90.00
#
_symmetry.space_group_name_H-M   'P 1'
#
loop_
_entity.id
_entity.type
_entity.pdbx_description
1 polymer ?
#
loop_
_entity_poly.entity_id
_entity_poly.type
_entity_poly.pdbx_seq_one_letter_code
_entity_poly.pdbx_strand_id
1 'polypeptide(L)'
;MPNIAFVITKSEVGGAQRWVLEQVKLFYRDYKVTLITSESGWLTESILCDKIIIIPQLKKMASFSAIYLMYKALKENNIDIVIASSANAGLYSRITRIFIKFRCIYVSHGWSCLYNGRFLKPIFCYVERLLSHLTDVIWCVSKSDELKATNEIRINKNKLVTLLNAITPLSPRDIRSCENKILFLGRLTHPKRPDLICRVVSSNPEYRLDVVGTGEYIDSLITEYVDFNNISFLGEIENFSAFNQYDVFVLTSDSEGLPMSALEAATAGVPLILSDVGGCNEVIDGNGLLISNSEISLSTALEDIFTNYDEFYTIAQNKKNKFDVNNKKEEYRRVILGDYLKGYNCTEI
;
A
#
# COMPACT_ATOMS: atom_id res chain seq x y z
N MET A 1 3.31 11.50 -26.71
CA MET A 1 3.20 11.00 -25.32
C MET A 1 2.63 9.59 -25.38
N PRO A 2 3.23 8.60 -24.74
CA PRO A 2 2.64 7.27 -24.64
C PRO A 2 1.33 7.31 -23.86
N ASN A 3 0.38 6.44 -24.25
CA ASN A 3 -0.90 6.28 -23.56
C ASN A 3 -0.75 5.19 -22.49
N ILE A 4 -0.96 5.54 -21.23
CA ILE A 4 -0.86 4.62 -20.10
C ILE A 4 -2.24 4.39 -19.46
N ALA A 5 -2.56 3.13 -19.15
CA ALA A 5 -3.74 2.79 -18.39
C ALA A 5 -3.35 2.27 -17.00
N PHE A 6 -3.82 2.93 -15.95
CA PHE A 6 -3.85 2.36 -14.61
C PHE A 6 -5.14 1.57 -14.42
N VAL A 7 -5.00 0.31 -14.04
CA VAL A 7 -6.15 -0.59 -13.87
C VAL A 7 -6.20 -1.05 -12.42
N ILE A 8 -7.31 -0.79 -11.76
CA ILE A 8 -7.55 -1.19 -10.38
C ILE A 8 -9.01 -1.61 -10.19
N THR A 9 -9.27 -2.64 -9.37
CA THR A 9 -10.63 -3.18 -9.28
C THR A 9 -11.60 -2.22 -8.60
N LYS A 10 -11.26 -1.66 -7.45
CA LYS A 10 -12.13 -0.80 -6.65
C LYS A 10 -11.61 0.64 -6.56
N SER A 11 -12.51 1.59 -6.33
CA SER A 11 -12.20 3.02 -6.14
C SER A 11 -12.38 3.50 -4.69
N GLU A 12 -12.47 2.60 -3.73
CA GLU A 12 -12.55 2.89 -2.29
C GLU A 12 -11.23 3.47 -1.74
N VAL A 13 -11.24 4.04 -0.54
CA VAL A 13 -10.02 4.43 0.17
C VAL A 13 -9.20 3.19 0.50
N GLY A 14 -7.92 3.16 0.09
CA GLY A 14 -7.05 2.02 0.33
C GLY A 14 -5.62 2.22 -0.16
N GLY A 15 -4.69 1.39 0.32
CA GLY A 15 -3.27 1.53 0.02
C GLY A 15 -2.92 1.42 -1.46
N ALA A 16 -3.52 0.46 -2.18
CA ALA A 16 -3.29 0.31 -3.63
C ALA A 16 -3.87 1.48 -4.43
N GLN A 17 -5.02 2.00 -4.03
CA GLN A 17 -5.65 3.17 -4.63
C GLN A 17 -4.82 4.43 -4.37
N ARG A 18 -4.30 4.60 -3.14
CA ARG A 18 -3.39 5.68 -2.80
C ARG A 18 -2.11 5.61 -3.64
N TRP A 19 -1.55 4.43 -3.80
CA TRP A 19 -0.40 4.22 -4.69
C TRP A 19 -0.70 4.65 -6.13
N VAL A 20 -1.84 4.25 -6.71
CA VAL A 20 -2.25 4.67 -8.06
C VAL A 20 -2.36 6.19 -8.15
N LEU A 21 -2.98 6.82 -7.15
CA LEU A 21 -3.10 8.28 -7.09
C LEU A 21 -1.72 8.97 -7.09
N GLU A 22 -0.77 8.49 -6.28
CA GLU A 22 0.59 9.03 -6.22
C GLU A 22 1.33 8.84 -7.57
N GLN A 23 1.19 7.67 -8.21
CA GLN A 23 1.81 7.44 -9.52
C GLN A 23 1.22 8.36 -10.61
N VAL A 24 -0.09 8.54 -10.61
CA VAL A 24 -0.72 9.44 -11.58
C VAL A 24 -0.30 10.89 -11.34
N LYS A 25 -0.28 11.37 -10.09
CA LYS A 25 0.24 12.70 -9.76
C LYS A 25 1.67 12.91 -10.25
N LEU A 26 2.52 11.88 -10.10
CA LEU A 26 3.92 11.94 -10.52
C LEU A 26 4.09 12.02 -12.04
N PHE A 27 3.22 11.36 -12.81
CA PHE A 27 3.41 11.11 -14.24
C PHE A 27 2.35 11.72 -15.17
N TYR A 28 1.28 12.37 -14.67
CA TYR A 28 0.19 12.88 -15.52
C TYR A 28 0.64 13.89 -16.59
N ARG A 29 1.81 14.56 -16.40
CA ARG A 29 2.40 15.46 -17.38
C ARG A 29 3.28 14.76 -18.42
N ASP A 30 3.73 13.55 -18.12
CA ASP A 30 4.64 12.77 -18.96
C ASP A 30 3.89 11.78 -19.87
N TYR A 31 2.66 11.41 -19.51
CA TYR A 31 1.81 10.42 -20.18
C TYR A 31 0.38 10.93 -20.35
N LYS A 32 -0.31 10.38 -21.38
CA LYS A 32 -1.77 10.47 -21.42
C LYS A 32 -2.34 9.34 -20.56
N VAL A 33 -3.03 9.69 -19.48
CA VAL A 33 -3.42 8.76 -18.42
C VAL A 33 -4.89 8.39 -18.52
N THR A 34 -5.17 7.08 -18.59
CA THR A 34 -6.52 6.51 -18.45
C THR A 34 -6.61 5.70 -17.16
N LEU A 35 -7.61 5.96 -16.32
CA LEU A 35 -7.97 5.10 -15.20
C LEU A 35 -9.05 4.12 -15.62
N ILE A 36 -8.85 2.82 -15.37
CA ILE A 36 -9.87 1.78 -15.58
C ILE A 36 -10.17 1.13 -14.23
N THR A 37 -11.44 1.19 -13.82
CA THR A 37 -11.90 0.65 -12.54
C THR A 37 -13.30 0.05 -12.66
N SER A 38 -13.81 -0.60 -11.60
CA SER A 38 -15.13 -1.23 -11.63
C SER A 38 -16.27 -0.30 -11.22
N GLU A 39 -15.96 0.81 -10.55
CA GLU A 39 -16.96 1.72 -9.98
C GLU A 39 -16.37 3.11 -9.76
N SER A 40 -17.26 4.10 -9.61
CA SER A 40 -16.92 5.42 -9.12
C SER A 40 -16.73 5.39 -7.59
N GLY A 41 -15.93 6.31 -7.06
CA GLY A 41 -15.67 6.47 -5.63
C GLY A 41 -14.45 7.34 -5.40
N TRP A 42 -13.90 7.30 -4.21
CA TRP A 42 -12.80 8.17 -3.76
C TRP A 42 -11.67 8.33 -4.80
N LEU A 43 -11.18 7.24 -5.39
CA LEU A 43 -10.08 7.35 -6.37
C LEU A 43 -10.49 8.10 -7.63
N THR A 44 -11.68 7.83 -8.19
CA THR A 44 -12.16 8.51 -9.40
C THR A 44 -12.46 9.98 -9.18
N GLU A 45 -12.76 10.39 -7.96
CA GLU A 45 -13.02 11.76 -7.55
C GLU A 45 -11.73 12.54 -7.23
N SER A 46 -10.71 11.81 -6.74
CA SER A 46 -9.42 12.40 -6.30
C SER A 46 -8.37 12.48 -7.41
N ILE A 47 -8.51 11.69 -8.49
CA ILE A 47 -7.46 11.52 -9.51
C ILE A 47 -7.58 12.53 -10.64
N LEU A 48 -6.46 13.14 -11.03
CA LEU A 48 -6.36 13.96 -12.22
C LEU A 48 -5.84 13.11 -13.39
N CYS A 49 -6.73 12.70 -14.29
CA CYS A 49 -6.36 11.92 -15.46
C CYS A 49 -7.18 12.34 -16.70
N ASP A 50 -6.74 11.94 -17.91
CA ASP A 50 -7.41 12.31 -19.17
C ASP A 50 -8.73 11.59 -19.35
N LYS A 51 -8.84 10.36 -18.83
CA LYS A 51 -10.03 9.54 -19.01
C LYS A 51 -10.25 8.56 -17.87
N ILE A 52 -11.52 8.38 -17.49
CA ILE A 52 -11.96 7.34 -16.54
C ILE A 52 -12.90 6.40 -17.30
N ILE A 53 -12.66 5.09 -17.17
CA ILE A 53 -13.49 4.04 -17.78
C ILE A 53 -13.95 3.10 -16.67
N ILE A 54 -15.27 2.96 -16.54
CA ILE A 54 -15.89 2.09 -15.54
C ILE A 54 -16.28 0.76 -16.20
N ILE A 55 -15.74 -0.35 -15.67
CA ILE A 55 -16.03 -1.71 -16.09
C ILE A 55 -16.47 -2.52 -14.86
N PRO A 56 -17.77 -2.54 -14.52
CA PRO A 56 -18.27 -3.20 -13.30
C PRO A 56 -17.92 -4.68 -13.21
N GLN A 57 -17.72 -5.33 -14.34
CA GLN A 57 -17.36 -6.75 -14.44
C GLN A 57 -15.99 -7.07 -13.86
N LEU A 58 -15.10 -6.08 -13.63
CA LEU A 58 -13.78 -6.29 -12.99
C LEU A 58 -13.90 -6.82 -11.56
N LYS A 59 -15.05 -6.63 -10.89
CA LYS A 59 -15.30 -7.21 -9.56
C LYS A 59 -15.47 -8.73 -9.58
N LYS A 60 -15.89 -9.29 -10.70
CA LYS A 60 -16.16 -10.72 -10.83
C LYS A 60 -14.87 -11.50 -11.09
N MET A 61 -14.72 -12.68 -10.52
CA MET A 61 -13.69 -13.62 -10.95
C MET A 61 -14.14 -14.33 -12.22
N ALA A 62 -13.24 -14.49 -13.19
CA ALA A 62 -13.45 -15.25 -14.43
C ALA A 62 -14.67 -14.79 -15.27
N SER A 63 -14.73 -13.49 -15.63
CA SER A 63 -15.77 -12.92 -16.48
C SER A 63 -15.27 -12.70 -17.92
N PHE A 64 -15.82 -13.42 -18.90
CA PHE A 64 -15.50 -13.21 -20.32
C PHE A 64 -15.90 -11.80 -20.79
N SER A 65 -17.01 -11.25 -20.28
CA SER A 65 -17.41 -9.88 -20.58
C SER A 65 -16.42 -8.85 -20.06
N ALA A 66 -15.75 -9.08 -18.93
CA ALA A 66 -14.69 -8.21 -18.44
C ALA A 66 -13.49 -8.21 -19.40
N ILE A 67 -13.09 -9.37 -19.94
CA ILE A 67 -11.99 -9.47 -20.90
C ILE A 67 -12.35 -8.69 -22.19
N TYR A 68 -13.57 -8.87 -22.71
CA TYR A 68 -14.03 -8.17 -23.91
C TYR A 68 -14.07 -6.65 -23.70
N LEU A 69 -14.65 -6.18 -22.59
CA LEU A 69 -14.73 -4.75 -22.28
C LEU A 69 -13.35 -4.14 -22.03
N MET A 70 -12.45 -4.87 -21.38
CA MET A 70 -11.05 -4.46 -21.21
C MET A 70 -10.35 -4.35 -22.59
N TYR A 71 -10.47 -5.36 -23.43
CA TYR A 71 -9.94 -5.33 -24.80
C TYR A 71 -10.44 -4.10 -25.58
N LYS A 72 -11.75 -3.85 -25.55
CA LYS A 72 -12.37 -2.69 -26.20
C LYS A 72 -11.81 -1.38 -25.65
N ALA A 73 -11.76 -1.24 -24.32
CA ALA A 73 -11.24 -0.05 -23.65
C ALA A 73 -9.78 0.24 -24.02
N LEU A 74 -8.91 -0.78 -24.00
CA LEU A 74 -7.49 -0.61 -24.34
C LEU A 74 -7.28 -0.28 -25.81
N LYS A 75 -8.02 -0.93 -26.71
CA LYS A 75 -7.92 -0.73 -28.16
C LYS A 75 -8.41 0.65 -28.58
N GLU A 76 -9.61 1.07 -28.13
CA GLU A 76 -10.21 2.35 -28.52
C GLU A 76 -9.42 3.56 -27.99
N ASN A 77 -8.65 3.38 -26.90
CA ASN A 77 -7.84 4.45 -26.34
C ASN A 77 -6.34 4.32 -26.72
N ASN A 78 -5.98 3.40 -27.64
CA ASN A 78 -4.60 3.18 -28.11
C ASN A 78 -3.61 3.07 -26.95
N ILE A 79 -3.93 2.22 -25.95
CA ILE A 79 -3.10 2.09 -24.74
C ILE A 79 -1.79 1.35 -25.06
N ASP A 80 -0.66 1.99 -24.79
CA ASP A 80 0.68 1.43 -25.00
C ASP A 80 1.17 0.65 -23.77
N ILE A 81 0.79 1.10 -22.56
CA ILE A 81 1.26 0.57 -21.30
C ILE A 81 0.09 0.36 -20.35
N VAL A 82 0.00 -0.81 -19.75
CA VAL A 82 -0.99 -1.12 -18.70
C VAL A 82 -0.26 -1.39 -17.40
N ILE A 83 -0.65 -0.68 -16.34
CA ILE A 83 -0.21 -0.90 -14.95
C ILE A 83 -1.41 -1.39 -14.15
N ALA A 84 -1.40 -2.66 -13.79
CA ALA A 84 -2.49 -3.30 -13.06
C ALA A 84 -2.14 -3.43 -11.57
N SER A 85 -2.97 -2.84 -10.69
CA SER A 85 -2.69 -2.64 -9.25
C SER A 85 -3.64 -3.39 -8.32
N SER A 86 -4.21 -4.52 -8.76
CA SER A 86 -4.99 -5.43 -7.91
C SER A 86 -5.11 -6.80 -8.57
N ALA A 87 -5.49 -7.84 -7.83
CA ALA A 87 -5.54 -9.22 -8.33
C ALA A 87 -6.43 -9.37 -9.58
N ASN A 88 -7.68 -8.89 -9.53
CA ASN A 88 -8.58 -8.97 -10.68
C ASN A 88 -8.12 -8.07 -11.84
N ALA A 89 -7.66 -6.85 -11.55
CA ALA A 89 -7.08 -5.98 -12.59
C ALA A 89 -5.89 -6.67 -13.26
N GLY A 90 -5.00 -7.28 -12.49
CA GLY A 90 -3.89 -8.08 -13.00
C GLY A 90 -4.33 -9.27 -13.83
N LEU A 91 -5.35 -10.01 -13.39
CA LEU A 91 -5.90 -11.14 -14.13
C LEU A 91 -6.39 -10.71 -15.51
N TYR A 92 -7.30 -9.73 -15.56
CA TYR A 92 -7.91 -9.30 -16.82
C TYR A 92 -6.92 -8.61 -17.75
N SER A 93 -6.02 -7.78 -17.24
CA SER A 93 -4.99 -7.14 -18.07
C SER A 93 -4.07 -8.17 -18.72
N ARG A 94 -3.58 -9.15 -17.95
CA ARG A 94 -2.69 -10.20 -18.47
C ARG A 94 -3.37 -11.10 -19.49
N ILE A 95 -4.65 -11.49 -19.28
CA ILE A 95 -5.41 -12.28 -20.27
C ILE A 95 -5.70 -11.44 -21.52
N THR A 96 -6.07 -10.17 -21.39
CA THR A 96 -6.36 -9.30 -22.54
C THR A 96 -5.13 -9.13 -23.45
N ARG A 97 -3.92 -9.23 -22.89
CA ARG A 97 -2.66 -9.15 -23.64
C ARG A 97 -2.53 -10.24 -24.73
N ILE A 98 -3.25 -11.36 -24.61
CA ILE A 98 -3.27 -12.42 -25.63
C ILE A 98 -3.90 -11.89 -26.93
N PHE A 99 -4.81 -10.92 -26.84
CA PHE A 99 -5.60 -10.40 -27.97
C PHE A 99 -5.12 -9.06 -28.51
N ILE A 100 -4.33 -8.29 -27.73
CA ILE A 100 -3.84 -6.97 -28.11
C ILE A 100 -2.45 -6.72 -27.49
N LYS A 101 -1.56 -6.12 -28.27
CA LYS A 101 -0.18 -5.86 -27.84
C LYS A 101 -0.10 -4.56 -27.04
N PHE A 102 0.42 -4.63 -25.83
CA PHE A 102 0.79 -3.51 -24.97
C PHE A 102 1.85 -3.98 -23.95
N ARG A 103 2.56 -3.06 -23.33
CA ARG A 103 3.43 -3.38 -22.23
C ARG A 103 2.61 -3.61 -20.97
N CYS A 104 2.73 -4.78 -20.36
CA CYS A 104 1.97 -5.18 -19.18
C CYS A 104 2.84 -5.20 -17.93
N ILE A 105 2.50 -4.34 -16.98
CA ILE A 105 3.12 -4.26 -15.65
C ILE A 105 2.08 -4.66 -14.61
N TYR A 106 2.42 -5.62 -13.78
CA TYR A 106 1.59 -6.00 -12.64
C TYR A 106 2.26 -5.53 -11.34
N VAL A 107 1.54 -4.79 -10.51
CA VAL A 107 2.03 -4.30 -9.22
C VAL A 107 1.45 -5.16 -8.10
N SER A 108 2.31 -5.80 -7.33
CA SER A 108 1.93 -6.56 -6.14
C SER A 108 1.95 -5.63 -4.92
N HIS A 109 0.78 -5.43 -4.32
CA HIS A 109 0.60 -4.75 -3.03
C HIS A 109 0.41 -5.76 -1.89
N GLY A 110 1.10 -6.89 -1.95
CA GLY A 110 0.85 -8.10 -1.18
C GLY A 110 0.16 -9.16 -2.04
N TRP A 111 0.58 -10.39 -1.89
CA TRP A 111 0.11 -11.51 -2.72
C TRP A 111 -1.20 -12.07 -2.17
N SER A 112 -2.34 -11.64 -2.70
CA SER A 112 -3.67 -12.10 -2.27
C SER A 112 -3.85 -13.62 -2.35
N CYS A 113 -3.16 -14.29 -3.30
CA CYS A 113 -3.16 -15.74 -3.42
C CYS A 113 -2.58 -16.46 -2.19
N LEU A 114 -1.69 -15.80 -1.44
CA LEU A 114 -1.08 -16.35 -0.23
C LEU A 114 -1.97 -16.19 1.01
N TYR A 115 -2.81 -15.15 1.06
CA TYR A 115 -3.62 -14.80 2.24
C TYR A 115 -5.06 -15.29 2.15
N ASN A 116 -5.69 -15.16 0.98
CA ASN A 116 -7.12 -15.41 0.81
C ASN A 116 -7.43 -16.82 0.29
N GLY A 117 -6.43 -17.59 -0.09
CA GLY A 117 -6.62 -18.87 -0.79
C GLY A 117 -7.07 -20.02 0.11
N ARG A 118 -6.81 -19.99 1.41
CA ARG A 118 -7.02 -21.15 2.31
C ARG A 118 -6.59 -22.45 1.62
N PHE A 119 -7.49 -23.41 1.46
CA PHE A 119 -7.22 -24.68 0.78
C PHE A 119 -6.93 -24.52 -0.73
N LEU A 120 -7.35 -23.42 -1.37
CA LEU A 120 -7.12 -23.14 -2.78
C LEU A 120 -5.82 -22.35 -3.03
N LYS A 121 -5.04 -22.03 -1.98
CA LYS A 121 -3.75 -21.33 -2.07
C LYS A 121 -2.85 -21.91 -3.17
N PRO A 122 -2.63 -23.24 -3.30
CA PRO A 122 -1.75 -23.78 -4.34
C PRO A 122 -2.26 -23.48 -5.76
N ILE A 123 -3.59 -23.54 -5.96
CA ILE A 123 -4.22 -23.27 -7.26
C ILE A 123 -4.03 -21.79 -7.63
N PHE A 124 -4.30 -20.87 -6.70
CA PHE A 124 -4.13 -19.46 -6.96
C PHE A 124 -2.67 -19.06 -7.18
N CYS A 125 -1.73 -19.65 -6.44
CA CYS A 125 -0.30 -19.45 -6.70
C CYS A 125 0.12 -19.99 -8.06
N TYR A 126 -0.41 -21.13 -8.47
CA TYR A 126 -0.15 -21.68 -9.80
C TYR A 126 -0.71 -20.77 -10.93
N VAL A 127 -1.92 -20.24 -10.75
CA VAL A 127 -2.51 -19.28 -11.68
C VAL A 127 -1.64 -18.01 -11.77
N GLU A 128 -1.19 -17.44 -10.64
CA GLU A 128 -0.30 -16.28 -10.63
C GLU A 128 1.02 -16.58 -11.36
N ARG A 129 1.59 -17.76 -11.15
CA ARG A 129 2.79 -18.21 -11.85
C ARG A 129 2.56 -18.29 -13.37
N LEU A 130 1.43 -18.85 -13.83
CA LEU A 130 1.10 -18.89 -15.26
C LEU A 130 0.92 -17.49 -15.83
N LEU A 131 0.19 -16.62 -15.14
CA LEU A 131 -0.03 -15.23 -15.55
C LEU A 131 1.26 -14.41 -15.60
N SER A 132 2.30 -14.77 -14.85
CA SER A 132 3.61 -14.11 -14.92
C SER A 132 4.25 -14.21 -16.31
N HIS A 133 3.93 -15.25 -17.11
CA HIS A 133 4.42 -15.37 -18.48
C HIS A 133 3.79 -14.34 -19.44
N LEU A 134 2.59 -13.85 -19.10
CA LEU A 134 1.86 -12.80 -19.83
C LEU A 134 2.20 -11.38 -19.30
N THR A 135 3.20 -11.26 -18.44
CA THR A 135 3.61 -9.99 -17.82
C THR A 135 5.01 -9.61 -18.28
N ASP A 136 5.26 -8.36 -18.63
CA ASP A 136 6.62 -7.90 -18.93
C ASP A 136 7.42 -7.69 -17.66
N VAL A 137 6.81 -7.04 -16.67
CA VAL A 137 7.41 -6.76 -15.35
C VAL A 137 6.36 -6.96 -14.26
N ILE A 138 6.77 -7.61 -13.19
CA ILE A 138 6.04 -7.66 -11.93
C ILE A 138 6.78 -6.75 -10.97
N TRP A 139 6.12 -5.67 -10.58
CA TRP A 139 6.66 -4.71 -9.63
C TRP A 139 6.24 -5.12 -8.21
N CYS A 140 7.21 -5.54 -7.41
CA CYS A 140 7.03 -5.81 -5.98
C CYS A 140 7.27 -4.52 -5.21
N VAL A 141 6.33 -4.16 -4.33
CA VAL A 141 6.43 -2.93 -3.54
C VAL A 141 7.30 -3.07 -2.30
N SER A 142 7.74 -4.30 -2.01
CA SER A 142 8.64 -4.64 -0.90
C SER A 142 9.53 -5.82 -1.24
N LYS A 143 10.66 -5.94 -0.55
CA LYS A 143 11.55 -7.11 -0.64
C LYS A 143 10.85 -8.39 -0.16
N SER A 144 10.01 -8.25 0.86
CA SER A 144 9.17 -9.35 1.35
C SER A 144 8.28 -9.91 0.23
N ASP A 145 7.65 -9.04 -0.58
CA ASP A 145 6.82 -9.48 -1.71
C ASP A 145 7.64 -10.17 -2.81
N GLU A 146 8.85 -9.70 -3.11
CA GLU A 146 9.77 -10.36 -4.03
C GLU A 146 10.16 -11.76 -3.54
N LEU A 147 10.49 -11.90 -2.25
CA LEU A 147 10.83 -13.18 -1.65
C LEU A 147 9.65 -14.17 -1.68
N LYS A 148 8.44 -13.70 -1.39
CA LYS A 148 7.23 -14.51 -1.51
C LYS A 148 6.96 -14.93 -2.96
N ALA A 149 7.14 -14.02 -3.92
CA ALA A 149 6.99 -14.31 -5.34
C ALA A 149 7.95 -15.41 -5.80
N THR A 150 9.20 -15.36 -5.38
CA THR A 150 10.24 -16.34 -5.77
C THR A 150 10.07 -17.67 -5.03
N ASN A 151 9.89 -17.65 -3.71
CA ASN A 151 9.97 -18.84 -2.87
C ASN A 151 8.64 -19.59 -2.78
N GLU A 152 7.52 -18.88 -2.66
CA GLU A 152 6.20 -19.50 -2.49
C GLU A 152 5.45 -19.64 -3.82
N ILE A 153 5.39 -18.60 -4.65
CA ILE A 153 4.65 -18.63 -5.92
C ILE A 153 5.53 -19.21 -7.04
N ARG A 154 6.86 -19.15 -6.89
CA ARG A 154 7.86 -19.65 -7.85
C ARG A 154 7.82 -18.90 -9.19
N ILE A 155 7.67 -17.59 -9.14
CA ILE A 155 7.81 -16.71 -10.29
C ILE A 155 9.29 -16.55 -10.64
N ASN A 156 9.60 -16.50 -11.93
CA ASN A 156 10.97 -16.28 -12.40
C ASN A 156 11.46 -14.90 -11.96
N LYS A 157 12.61 -14.87 -11.27
CA LYS A 157 13.22 -13.65 -10.72
C LYS A 157 13.45 -12.57 -11.80
N ASN A 158 13.75 -12.97 -13.04
CA ASN A 158 13.94 -12.02 -14.15
C ASN A 158 12.68 -11.24 -14.54
N LYS A 159 11.51 -11.63 -14.01
CA LYS A 159 10.25 -10.89 -14.18
C LYS A 159 9.98 -9.91 -13.05
N LEU A 160 10.73 -10.01 -11.96
CA LEU A 160 10.49 -9.25 -10.74
C LEU A 160 11.39 -8.01 -10.70
N VAL A 161 10.82 -6.92 -10.25
CA VAL A 161 11.52 -5.69 -9.92
C VAL A 161 10.99 -5.23 -8.56
N THR A 162 11.87 -4.98 -7.62
CA THR A 162 11.50 -4.45 -6.32
C THR A 162 11.82 -2.96 -6.25
N LEU A 163 10.79 -2.16 -6.17
CA LEU A 163 10.88 -0.73 -5.87
C LEU A 163 9.89 -0.41 -4.77
N LEU A 164 10.40 0.09 -3.66
CA LEU A 164 9.59 0.46 -2.52
C LEU A 164 8.57 1.52 -2.89
N ASN A 165 7.39 1.46 -2.29
CA ASN A 165 6.43 2.54 -2.37
C ASN A 165 7.06 3.84 -1.86
N ALA A 166 6.64 4.93 -2.45
CA ALA A 166 6.95 6.27 -2.01
C ALA A 166 5.71 7.14 -2.18
N ILE A 167 5.66 8.24 -1.45
CA ILE A 167 4.51 9.14 -1.43
C ILE A 167 4.96 10.60 -1.53
N THR A 168 4.03 11.48 -1.85
CA THR A 168 4.23 12.92 -1.70
C THR A 168 4.43 13.24 -0.21
N PRO A 169 5.54 13.90 0.19
CA PRO A 169 5.80 14.22 1.58
C PRO A 169 4.67 15.02 2.22
N LEU A 170 4.32 14.66 3.45
CA LEU A 170 3.35 15.38 4.26
C LEU A 170 4.04 16.47 5.09
N SER A 171 3.23 17.37 5.66
CA SER A 171 3.72 18.40 6.57
C SER A 171 4.44 17.74 7.76
N PRO A 172 5.71 18.11 8.03
CA PRO A 172 6.47 17.48 9.09
C PRO A 172 5.94 17.87 10.47
N ARG A 173 6.21 17.03 11.46
CA ARG A 173 6.02 17.35 12.86
C ARG A 173 7.16 18.24 13.33
N ASP A 174 6.86 19.51 13.56
CA ASP A 174 7.83 20.51 14.01
C ASP A 174 7.85 20.68 15.55
N ILE A 175 6.92 20.00 16.26
CA ILE A 175 6.78 20.07 17.72
C ILE A 175 7.53 18.90 18.34
N ARG A 176 8.52 19.21 19.19
CA ARG A 176 9.34 18.21 19.90
C ARG A 176 8.72 17.74 21.21
N SER A 177 7.74 18.48 21.77
CA SER A 177 7.05 18.07 22.98
C SER A 177 6.27 16.77 22.76
N CYS A 178 6.33 15.87 23.75
CA CYS A 178 5.57 14.61 23.75
C CYS A 178 4.35 14.73 24.66
N GLU A 179 3.18 14.41 24.14
CA GLU A 179 1.90 14.40 24.87
C GLU A 179 1.29 12.99 24.94
N ASN A 180 2.05 11.97 24.58
CA ASN A 180 1.63 10.56 24.52
C ASN A 180 0.45 10.33 23.59
N LYS A 181 0.39 11.09 22.48
CA LYS A 181 -0.65 10.95 21.44
C LYS A 181 -0.26 9.90 20.41
N ILE A 182 -1.11 8.91 20.28
CA ILE A 182 -0.94 7.76 19.38
C ILE A 182 -1.96 7.86 18.25
N LEU A 183 -1.52 7.62 17.02
CA LEU A 183 -2.37 7.47 15.85
C LEU A 183 -2.35 6.03 15.37
N PHE A 184 -3.53 5.44 15.17
CA PHE A 184 -3.74 4.28 14.33
C PHE A 184 -4.53 4.72 13.08
N LEU A 185 -4.03 4.43 11.87
CA LEU A 185 -4.72 4.72 10.63
C LEU A 185 -4.75 3.48 9.73
N GLY A 186 -5.94 3.00 9.41
CA GLY A 186 -6.13 1.87 8.52
C GLY A 186 -7.54 1.34 8.49
N ARG A 187 -7.83 0.41 7.58
CA ARG A 187 -9.13 -0.28 7.55
C ARG A 187 -9.32 -1.10 8.83
N LEU A 188 -10.46 -0.98 9.48
CA LEU A 188 -10.79 -1.72 10.70
C LEU A 188 -11.37 -3.11 10.36
N THR A 189 -10.59 -3.91 9.65
CA THR A 189 -10.92 -5.27 9.21
C THR A 189 -9.64 -6.10 9.07
N HIS A 190 -9.77 -7.43 9.10
CA HIS A 190 -8.61 -8.30 8.82
C HIS A 190 -7.89 -7.91 7.50
N PRO A 191 -6.56 -7.87 7.46
CA PRO A 191 -5.59 -8.34 8.46
C PRO A 191 -5.16 -7.29 9.50
N LYS A 192 -5.76 -6.11 9.54
CA LYS A 192 -5.43 -5.09 10.55
C LYS A 192 -5.94 -5.52 11.92
N ARG A 193 -5.17 -5.18 12.95
CA ARG A 193 -5.42 -5.57 14.34
C ARG A 193 -5.60 -4.33 15.24
N PRO A 194 -6.64 -3.48 14.96
CA PRO A 194 -6.91 -2.30 15.82
C PRO A 194 -7.27 -2.71 17.26
N ASP A 195 -7.79 -3.93 17.48
CA ASP A 195 -8.07 -4.50 18.79
C ASP A 195 -6.84 -4.51 19.70
N LEU A 196 -5.65 -4.76 19.15
CA LEU A 196 -4.42 -4.88 19.93
C LEU A 196 -4.00 -3.54 20.56
N ILE A 197 -4.00 -2.46 19.77
CA ILE A 197 -3.64 -1.13 20.30
C ILE A 197 -4.71 -0.60 21.25
N CYS A 198 -6.00 -0.84 20.97
CA CYS A 198 -7.08 -0.43 21.87
C CYS A 198 -6.95 -1.11 23.25
N ARG A 199 -6.65 -2.41 23.31
CA ARG A 199 -6.44 -3.14 24.58
C ARG A 199 -5.26 -2.59 25.37
N VAL A 200 -4.14 -2.31 24.71
CA VAL A 200 -2.96 -1.75 25.41
C VAL A 200 -3.27 -0.36 25.93
N VAL A 201 -3.90 0.51 25.14
CA VAL A 201 -4.20 1.89 25.57
C VAL A 201 -5.28 1.95 26.62
N SER A 202 -6.30 1.07 26.58
CA SER A 202 -7.33 1.03 27.61
C SER A 202 -6.79 0.71 29.01
N SER A 203 -5.67 -0.01 29.10
CA SER A 203 -4.99 -0.34 30.35
C SER A 203 -3.98 0.71 30.81
N ASN A 204 -3.72 1.75 30.00
CA ASN A 204 -2.71 2.78 30.26
C ASN A 204 -3.31 4.18 30.04
N PRO A 205 -3.89 4.80 31.07
CA PRO A 205 -4.68 6.06 30.93
C PRO A 205 -3.81 7.28 30.57
N GLU A 206 -2.49 7.20 30.66
CA GLU A 206 -1.55 8.24 30.23
C GLU A 206 -1.42 8.35 28.71
N TYR A 207 -1.77 7.30 27.96
CA TYR A 207 -1.75 7.32 26.51
C TYR A 207 -3.10 7.84 25.95
N ARG A 208 -3.04 8.51 24.82
CA ARG A 208 -4.22 8.96 24.06
C ARG A 208 -4.17 8.38 22.66
N LEU A 209 -5.22 7.67 22.27
CA LEU A 209 -5.31 6.98 20.97
C LEU A 209 -6.42 7.55 20.12
N ASP A 210 -6.08 7.99 18.93
CA ASP A 210 -7.02 8.24 17.85
C ASP A 210 -6.97 7.09 16.83
N VAL A 211 -8.12 6.47 16.60
CA VAL A 211 -8.33 5.41 15.60
C VAL A 211 -9.03 6.01 14.40
N VAL A 212 -8.31 6.10 13.28
CA VAL A 212 -8.84 6.63 12.01
C VAL A 212 -9.06 5.49 11.04
N GLY A 213 -10.28 5.36 10.52
CA GLY A 213 -10.68 4.35 9.55
C GLY A 213 -12.04 3.76 9.84
N THR A 214 -12.50 2.90 8.94
CA THR A 214 -13.75 2.16 9.05
C THR A 214 -13.55 0.72 8.62
N GLY A 215 -14.53 -0.15 8.89
CA GLY A 215 -14.49 -1.57 8.55
C GLY A 215 -15.43 -2.39 9.43
N GLU A 216 -15.38 -3.70 9.27
CA GLU A 216 -16.29 -4.63 9.96
C GLU A 216 -16.15 -4.62 11.49
N TYR A 217 -15.02 -4.13 12.03
CA TYR A 217 -14.77 -4.12 13.48
C TYR A 217 -15.20 -2.82 14.17
N ILE A 218 -15.61 -1.77 13.44
CA ILE A 218 -15.84 -0.43 14.01
C ILE A 218 -16.89 -0.44 15.12
N ASP A 219 -18.06 -1.05 14.88
CA ASP A 219 -19.18 -1.04 15.84
C ASP A 219 -18.84 -1.83 17.11
N SER A 220 -18.14 -2.97 16.97
CA SER A 220 -17.68 -3.77 18.10
C SER A 220 -16.65 -3.04 18.95
N LEU A 221 -15.68 -2.37 18.29
CA LEU A 221 -14.64 -1.59 18.98
C LEU A 221 -15.24 -0.39 19.72
N ILE A 222 -16.13 0.38 19.08
CA ILE A 222 -16.81 1.50 19.75
C ILE A 222 -17.58 1.00 20.98
N THR A 223 -18.30 -0.12 20.87
CA THR A 223 -19.06 -0.69 21.98
C THR A 223 -18.15 -1.16 23.12
N GLU A 224 -17.04 -1.82 22.79
CA GLU A 224 -16.09 -2.38 23.78
C GLU A 224 -15.34 -1.28 24.54
N TYR A 225 -15.02 -0.16 23.87
CA TYR A 225 -14.18 0.91 24.44
C TYR A 225 -14.96 2.21 24.72
N VAL A 226 -16.29 2.18 24.79
CA VAL A 226 -17.14 3.37 25.01
C VAL A 226 -16.84 4.14 26.31
N ASP A 227 -16.44 3.43 27.36
CA ASP A 227 -16.16 4.02 28.69
C ASP A 227 -14.70 4.53 28.83
N PHE A 228 -13.86 4.38 27.80
CA PHE A 228 -12.45 4.79 27.83
C PHE A 228 -12.27 6.16 27.20
N ASN A 229 -12.12 7.20 28.03
CA ASN A 229 -12.00 8.60 27.58
C ASN A 229 -10.67 8.91 26.83
N ASN A 230 -9.73 7.98 26.85
CA ASN A 230 -8.41 8.10 26.21
C ASN A 230 -8.34 7.41 24.83
N ILE A 231 -9.47 6.86 24.33
CA ILE A 231 -9.57 6.25 23.01
C ILE A 231 -10.67 6.96 22.21
N SER A 232 -10.35 7.45 21.03
CA SER A 232 -11.29 8.12 20.12
C SER A 232 -11.37 7.40 18.79
N PHE A 233 -12.60 7.08 18.34
CA PHE A 233 -12.85 6.53 17.00
C PHE A 233 -13.34 7.66 16.08
N LEU A 234 -12.49 8.09 15.14
CA LEU A 234 -12.74 9.24 14.29
C LEU A 234 -13.45 8.89 12.97
N GLY A 235 -13.69 7.59 12.73
CA GLY A 235 -14.25 7.13 11.47
C GLY A 235 -13.28 7.27 10.30
N GLU A 236 -13.79 7.14 9.08
CA GLU A 236 -12.99 7.34 7.87
C GLU A 236 -12.80 8.83 7.59
N ILE A 237 -11.55 9.26 7.47
CA ILE A 237 -11.18 10.63 7.08
C ILE A 237 -10.47 10.55 5.74
N GLU A 238 -11.14 11.05 4.71
CA GLU A 238 -10.55 11.13 3.36
C GLU A 238 -9.34 12.06 3.34
N ASN A 239 -8.26 11.60 2.68
CA ASN A 239 -7.02 12.37 2.56
C ASN A 239 -6.45 12.82 3.91
N PHE A 240 -6.54 11.97 4.94
CA PHE A 240 -5.96 12.25 6.25
C PHE A 240 -4.49 12.68 6.10
N SER A 241 -4.14 13.81 6.68
CA SER A 241 -2.80 14.42 6.57
C SER A 241 -2.24 14.93 7.90
N ALA A 242 -3.02 14.84 8.98
CA ALA A 242 -2.67 15.42 10.28
C ALA A 242 -1.71 14.55 11.11
N PHE A 243 -0.86 13.74 10.48
CA PHE A 243 0.12 12.89 11.17
C PHE A 243 1.03 13.68 12.12
N ASN A 244 1.39 14.91 11.75
CA ASN A 244 2.25 15.79 12.55
C ASN A 244 1.65 16.22 13.90
N GLN A 245 0.39 15.91 14.17
CA GLN A 245 -0.26 16.16 15.46
C GLN A 245 -0.05 15.02 16.48
N TYR A 246 0.58 13.93 16.07
CA TYR A 246 0.77 12.73 16.90
C TYR A 246 2.23 12.50 17.22
N ASP A 247 2.47 11.89 18.37
CA ASP A 247 3.82 11.57 18.83
C ASP A 247 4.31 10.26 18.26
N VAL A 248 3.41 9.29 18.09
CA VAL A 248 3.73 7.96 17.59
C VAL A 248 2.62 7.48 16.65
N PHE A 249 3.01 6.90 15.53
CA PHE A 249 2.11 6.15 14.66
C PHE A 249 2.25 4.66 14.94
N VAL A 250 1.13 3.98 15.18
CA VAL A 250 1.09 2.55 15.45
C VAL A 250 0.28 1.83 14.37
N LEU A 251 0.84 0.79 13.78
CA LEU A 251 0.14 -0.08 12.85
C LEU A 251 0.33 -1.54 13.23
N THR A 252 -0.68 -2.10 13.87
CA THR A 252 -0.76 -3.52 14.16
C THR A 252 -1.48 -4.25 13.03
N SER A 253 -0.86 -5.31 12.50
CA SER A 253 -1.41 -6.07 11.37
C SER A 253 -0.83 -7.48 11.31
N ASP A 254 -1.64 -8.47 10.86
CA ASP A 254 -1.17 -9.84 10.63
C ASP A 254 -0.50 -10.00 9.26
N SER A 255 -0.66 -9.05 8.35
CA SER A 255 -0.05 -9.08 7.01
C SER A 255 -0.04 -7.72 6.34
N GLU A 256 1.10 -7.37 5.73
CA GLU A 256 1.29 -6.16 4.93
C GLU A 256 2.08 -6.45 3.65
N GLY A 257 1.88 -5.58 2.64
CA GLY A 257 2.85 -5.41 1.56
C GLY A 257 3.93 -4.41 1.98
N LEU A 258 3.74 -3.14 1.62
CA LEU A 258 4.43 -1.99 2.20
C LEU A 258 3.35 -0.94 2.55
N PRO A 259 3.04 -0.74 3.85
CA PRO A 259 1.86 0.01 4.25
C PRO A 259 1.98 1.51 3.96
N MET A 260 1.08 2.04 3.15
CA MET A 260 1.08 3.46 2.75
C MET A 260 0.94 4.39 3.95
N SER A 261 0.09 4.07 4.93
CA SER A 261 -0.07 4.88 6.15
C SER A 261 1.20 4.98 6.99
N ALA A 262 2.03 3.92 7.01
CA ALA A 262 3.33 3.99 7.68
C ALA A 262 4.32 4.88 6.91
N LEU A 263 4.27 4.90 5.57
CA LEU A 263 5.06 5.82 4.76
C LEU A 263 4.60 7.28 4.98
N GLU A 264 3.29 7.51 5.08
CA GLU A 264 2.71 8.82 5.39
C GLU A 264 3.23 9.33 6.75
N ALA A 265 3.18 8.50 7.79
CA ALA A 265 3.72 8.83 9.09
C ALA A 265 5.25 9.06 9.05
N ALA A 266 5.99 8.21 8.33
CA ALA A 266 7.45 8.37 8.17
C ALA A 266 7.81 9.68 7.48
N THR A 267 7.09 10.10 6.42
CA THR A 267 7.35 11.37 5.72
C THR A 267 6.94 12.59 6.54
N ALA A 268 6.01 12.44 7.47
CA ALA A 268 5.69 13.45 8.47
C ALA A 268 6.72 13.52 9.62
N GLY A 269 7.73 12.64 9.63
CA GLY A 269 8.75 12.60 10.67
C GLY A 269 8.22 12.15 12.03
N VAL A 270 7.22 11.29 12.04
CA VAL A 270 6.61 10.72 13.25
C VAL A 270 7.26 9.36 13.55
N PRO A 271 7.69 9.09 14.79
CA PRO A 271 8.14 7.77 15.22
C PRO A 271 7.10 6.67 14.98
N LEU A 272 7.57 5.46 14.67
CA LEU A 272 6.72 4.36 14.23
C LEU A 272 6.77 3.15 15.15
N ILE A 273 5.63 2.49 15.38
CA ILE A 273 5.57 1.11 15.89
C ILE A 273 4.80 0.28 14.86
N LEU A 274 5.44 -0.69 14.26
CA LEU A 274 4.85 -1.53 13.22
C LEU A 274 4.97 -3.01 13.57
N SER A 275 3.95 -3.79 13.23
CA SER A 275 4.08 -5.26 13.28
C SER A 275 5.22 -5.73 12.37
N ASP A 276 6.02 -6.69 12.82
CA ASP A 276 7.10 -7.31 12.03
C ASP A 276 6.50 -8.28 10.99
N VAL A 277 5.81 -7.71 10.01
CA VAL A 277 5.15 -8.46 8.92
C VAL A 277 5.36 -7.78 7.57
N GLY A 278 5.51 -8.57 6.54
CA GLY A 278 5.62 -8.06 5.16
C GLY A 278 6.80 -7.12 4.98
N GLY A 279 6.55 -5.96 4.41
CA GLY A 279 7.55 -4.91 4.18
C GLY A 279 7.64 -3.87 5.30
N CYS A 280 7.03 -4.08 6.46
CA CYS A 280 7.11 -3.13 7.58
C CYS A 280 8.54 -2.88 8.04
N ASN A 281 9.40 -3.92 8.01
CA ASN A 281 10.81 -3.82 8.35
C ASN A 281 11.61 -2.91 7.39
N GLU A 282 11.12 -2.69 6.18
CA GLU A 282 11.77 -1.81 5.19
C GLU A 282 11.48 -0.32 5.46
N VAL A 283 10.45 -0.05 6.28
CA VAL A 283 10.10 1.31 6.71
C VAL A 283 10.93 1.74 7.92
N ILE A 284 11.20 0.81 8.83
CA ILE A 284 11.95 1.07 10.05
C ILE A 284 13.46 1.18 9.73
N ASP A 285 14.07 2.27 10.19
CA ASP A 285 15.48 2.57 10.02
C ASP A 285 15.98 3.42 11.22
N GLY A 286 15.76 2.90 12.43
CA GLY A 286 15.99 3.59 13.70
C GLY A 286 14.89 4.61 14.07
N ASN A 287 13.97 4.92 13.16
CA ASN A 287 12.86 5.85 13.34
C ASN A 287 11.65 5.21 14.05
N GLY A 288 11.81 4.05 14.65
CA GLY A 288 10.75 3.33 15.32
C GLY A 288 11.10 1.89 15.66
N LEU A 289 10.10 1.09 16.03
CA LEU A 289 10.25 -0.26 16.52
C LEU A 289 9.36 -1.26 15.74
N LEU A 290 9.87 -2.47 15.57
CA LEU A 290 9.10 -3.62 15.08
C LEU A 290 8.62 -4.44 16.28
N ILE A 291 7.36 -4.89 16.21
CA ILE A 291 6.74 -5.68 17.27
C ILE A 291 6.18 -7.00 16.76
N SER A 292 6.16 -8.00 17.62
CA SER A 292 5.23 -9.12 17.47
C SER A 292 3.80 -8.67 17.85
N ASN A 293 2.77 -9.31 17.26
CA ASN A 293 1.37 -8.99 17.56
C ASN A 293 0.94 -9.50 18.95
N SER A 294 1.56 -9.00 20.01
CA SER A 294 1.20 -9.27 21.40
C SER A 294 1.12 -7.99 22.21
N GLU A 295 0.25 -7.96 23.22
CA GLU A 295 0.06 -6.81 24.10
C GLU A 295 1.38 -6.44 24.82
N ILE A 296 2.14 -7.44 25.29
CA ILE A 296 3.42 -7.23 25.95
C ILE A 296 4.42 -6.52 25.01
N SER A 297 4.56 -7.02 23.76
CA SER A 297 5.51 -6.44 22.82
C SER A 297 5.11 -5.00 22.43
N LEU A 298 3.83 -4.74 22.27
CA LEU A 298 3.34 -3.39 21.95
C LEU A 298 3.48 -2.43 23.13
N SER A 299 3.13 -2.87 24.35
CA SER A 299 3.27 -2.06 25.56
C SER A 299 4.75 -1.69 25.82
N THR A 300 5.66 -2.67 25.72
CA THR A 300 7.10 -2.42 25.85
C THR A 300 7.62 -1.44 24.78
N ALA A 301 7.15 -1.55 23.53
CA ALA A 301 7.55 -0.64 22.46
C ALA A 301 7.04 0.80 22.68
N LEU A 302 5.82 0.96 23.19
CA LEU A 302 5.29 2.28 23.56
C LEU A 302 6.09 2.91 24.71
N GLU A 303 6.36 2.14 25.76
CA GLU A 303 7.17 2.59 26.90
C GLU A 303 8.58 3.02 26.44
N ASP A 304 9.22 2.24 25.58
CA ASP A 304 10.56 2.54 25.06
C ASP A 304 10.55 3.82 24.22
N ILE A 305 9.62 3.96 23.26
CA ILE A 305 9.55 5.16 22.43
C ILE A 305 9.24 6.40 23.27
N PHE A 306 8.32 6.35 24.21
CA PHE A 306 7.97 7.52 25.02
C PHE A 306 9.07 7.89 26.03
N THR A 307 9.79 6.89 26.57
CA THR A 307 10.93 7.13 27.44
C THR A 307 12.11 7.78 26.69
N ASN A 308 12.35 7.34 25.46
CA ASN A 308 13.46 7.79 24.60
C ASN A 308 12.97 8.69 23.44
N TYR A 309 11.88 9.42 23.65
CA TYR A 309 11.17 10.14 22.59
C TYR A 309 12.06 11.08 21.77
N ASP A 310 12.92 11.84 22.40
CA ASP A 310 13.84 12.78 21.75
C ASP A 310 14.76 12.11 20.74
N GLU A 311 15.21 10.89 21.01
CA GLU A 311 16.06 10.10 20.12
C GLU A 311 15.25 9.63 18.90
N PHE A 312 14.12 8.96 19.13
CA PHE A 312 13.25 8.49 18.03
C PHE A 312 12.73 9.64 17.16
N TYR A 313 12.31 10.74 17.77
CA TYR A 313 11.89 11.95 17.05
C TYR A 313 13.02 12.49 16.16
N THR A 314 14.24 12.62 16.70
CA THR A 314 15.39 13.14 15.94
C THR A 314 15.70 12.24 14.74
N ILE A 315 15.69 10.92 14.91
CA ILE A 315 15.94 9.98 13.84
C ILE A 315 14.80 10.04 12.81
N ALA A 316 13.53 10.09 13.24
CA ALA A 316 12.37 10.20 12.36
C ALA A 316 12.44 11.46 11.49
N GLN A 317 12.79 12.62 12.06
CA GLN A 317 12.99 13.86 11.31
C GLN A 317 14.12 13.76 10.29
N ASN A 318 15.23 13.11 10.62
CA ASN A 318 16.36 12.93 9.69
C ASN A 318 16.03 11.98 8.54
N LYS A 319 15.10 11.03 8.74
CA LYS A 319 14.72 10.01 7.76
C LYS A 319 13.45 10.33 6.96
N LYS A 320 12.75 11.42 7.25
CA LYS A 320 11.46 11.77 6.62
C LYS A 320 11.47 11.84 5.09
N ASN A 321 12.59 12.13 4.47
CA ASN A 321 12.72 12.22 3.01
C ASN A 321 13.03 10.86 2.32
N LYS A 322 13.21 9.77 3.09
CA LYS A 322 13.55 8.43 2.56
C LYS A 322 12.51 7.93 1.56
N PHE A 323 11.24 8.24 1.79
CA PHE A 323 10.12 7.78 0.98
C PHE A 323 9.46 8.89 0.14
N ASP A 324 10.18 9.97 -0.13
CA ASP A 324 9.70 11.02 -1.03
C ASP A 324 9.61 10.49 -2.46
N VAL A 325 8.42 10.51 -3.05
CA VAL A 325 8.11 10.01 -4.38
C VAL A 325 8.89 10.77 -5.47
N ASN A 326 9.21 12.04 -5.24
CA ASN A 326 9.96 12.84 -6.21
C ASN A 326 11.38 12.27 -6.40
N ASN A 327 11.99 11.72 -5.35
CA ASN A 327 13.30 11.08 -5.41
C ASN A 327 13.27 9.72 -6.14
N LYS A 328 12.08 9.13 -6.32
CA LYS A 328 11.88 7.83 -6.98
C LYS A 328 11.39 7.93 -8.43
N LYS A 329 11.07 9.14 -8.91
CA LYS A 329 10.47 9.35 -10.22
C LYS A 329 11.22 8.66 -11.35
N GLU A 330 12.53 8.81 -11.40
CA GLU A 330 13.34 8.23 -12.48
C GLU A 330 13.46 6.70 -12.40
N GLU A 331 13.56 6.13 -11.20
CA GLU A 331 13.52 4.68 -11.00
C GLU A 331 12.20 4.08 -11.50
N TYR A 332 11.07 4.70 -11.12
CA TYR A 332 9.74 4.29 -11.56
C TYR A 332 9.57 4.41 -13.07
N ARG A 333 10.05 5.51 -13.65
CA ARG A 333 10.02 5.74 -15.09
C ARG A 333 10.74 4.65 -15.87
N ARG A 334 11.94 4.23 -15.43
CA ARG A 334 12.68 3.13 -16.04
C ARG A 334 11.90 1.82 -16.06
N VAL A 335 11.21 1.50 -14.98
CA VAL A 335 10.34 0.32 -14.93
C VAL A 335 9.17 0.46 -15.90
N ILE A 336 8.52 1.63 -15.95
CA ILE A 336 7.39 1.89 -16.84
C ILE A 336 7.82 1.76 -18.31
N LEU A 337 8.98 2.29 -18.70
CA LEU A 337 9.47 2.28 -20.09
C LEU A 337 10.18 0.98 -20.47
N GLY A 338 10.64 0.17 -19.53
CA GLY A 338 11.36 -1.08 -19.81
C GLY A 338 12.88 -0.97 -19.84
N ASP A 339 13.43 0.15 -19.42
CA ASP A 339 14.88 0.38 -19.43
C ASP A 339 15.58 -0.22 -18.19
N TYR A 340 14.82 -0.72 -17.24
CA TYR A 340 15.31 -1.29 -15.99
C TYR A 340 16.12 -2.60 -16.20
N LEU A 341 15.74 -3.40 -17.20
CA LEU A 341 16.39 -4.68 -17.48
C LEU A 341 17.73 -4.54 -18.21
N LYS A 342 18.10 -3.33 -18.67
CA LYS A 342 19.32 -3.08 -19.45
C LYS A 342 20.53 -2.65 -18.61
N GLY A 343 20.42 -2.44 -17.30
CA GLY A 343 21.42 -1.76 -16.49
C GLY A 343 21.81 -2.34 -15.13
N TYR A 344 21.25 -3.44 -14.66
CA TYR A 344 21.67 -4.04 -13.39
C TYR A 344 22.32 -5.42 -13.59
N ASN A 345 23.60 -5.42 -13.95
CA ASN A 345 24.51 -6.44 -13.45
C ASN A 345 24.66 -6.18 -11.95
N CYS A 346 24.21 -7.15 -11.14
CA CYS A 346 24.41 -7.15 -9.70
C CYS A 346 25.89 -7.13 -9.36
N THR A 347 26.44 -5.96 -9.15
CA THR A 347 27.65 -5.74 -8.34
C THR A 347 27.40 -4.46 -7.56
N GLU A 348 27.56 -4.60 -6.24
CA GLU A 348 27.50 -3.56 -5.22
C GLU A 348 26.11 -3.23 -4.66
N ILE A 349 25.69 -3.95 -3.59
CA ILE A 349 25.84 -3.59 -2.16
C ILE A 349 25.65 -4.86 -1.35
#